data_71672f721bfc6fa913eded6f8b7c8e3e
#
_entry.id   71672f721bfc6fa913eded6f8b7c8e3e
#
_cell.length_a   1.000
_cell.length_b   1.000
_cell.length_c   1.000
_cell.angle_alpha   90.00
_cell.angle_beta   90.00
_cell.angle_gamma   90.00
#
_symmetry.space_group_name_H-M   'P 1'
#
loop_
_entity.id
_entity.type
_entity.pdbx_description
1 polymer ?
#
loop_
_entity_poly.entity_id
_entity_poly.type
_entity_poly.pdbx_seq_one_letter_code
_entity_poly.pdbx_strand_id
1 'polypeptide(L)'
;MFYSKNQASLLANCYKNSLDLALKHDIHSIAFPAISTGVYHYPLEEATKIAISTVQTWLDMHKDYKLDIIFSCFDEKTYNMYQQYLEA
;
A
#
# COMPACT_ATOMS: atom_id res chain seq x y z
N MET A 1 -15.37 -4.84 -15.94
CA MET A 1 -15.60 -5.04 -14.51
C MET A 1 -15.06 -3.88 -13.71
N PHE A 2 -15.82 -3.41 -12.78
CA PHE A 2 -15.45 -2.23 -12.01
C PHE A 2 -15.21 -2.61 -10.56
N TYR A 3 -14.25 -1.94 -9.94
CA TYR A 3 -14.05 -2.11 -8.53
C TYR A 3 -15.18 -1.42 -7.76
N SER A 4 -15.44 -1.86 -6.54
CA SER A 4 -16.46 -1.29 -5.69
C SER A 4 -15.81 -0.70 -4.44
N LYS A 5 -16.61 -0.02 -3.62
CA LYS A 5 -16.14 0.48 -2.33
C LYS A 5 -15.66 -0.67 -1.44
N ASN A 6 -16.31 -1.83 -1.55
CA ASN A 6 -15.89 -3.00 -0.78
C ASN A 6 -14.49 -3.46 -1.17
N GLN A 7 -14.18 -3.42 -2.48
CA GLN A 7 -12.85 -3.79 -2.95
C GLN A 7 -11.80 -2.79 -2.47
N ALA A 8 -12.14 -1.51 -2.45
CA ALA A 8 -11.25 -0.48 -1.93
C ALA A 8 -10.95 -0.72 -0.45
N SER A 9 -11.99 -1.03 0.33
CA SER A 9 -11.83 -1.32 1.76
C SER A 9 -11.00 -2.56 1.98
N LEU A 10 -11.21 -3.60 1.18
CA LEU A 10 -10.44 -4.83 1.29
C LEU A 10 -8.96 -4.59 1.01
N LEU A 11 -8.67 -3.80 -0.02
CA LEU A 11 -7.29 -3.49 -0.38
C LEU A 11 -6.62 -2.68 0.73
N ALA A 12 -7.30 -1.65 1.22
CA ALA A 12 -6.78 -0.83 2.31
C ALA A 12 -6.54 -1.67 3.56
N ASN A 13 -7.48 -2.58 3.88
CA ASN A 13 -7.34 -3.45 5.04
C ASN A 13 -6.18 -4.41 4.93
N CYS A 14 -5.84 -4.87 3.72
CA CYS A 14 -4.65 -5.71 3.54
C CYS A 14 -3.40 -4.98 3.99
N TYR A 15 -3.24 -3.74 3.58
CA TYR A 15 -2.09 -2.93 3.99
C TYR A 15 -2.10 -2.65 5.48
N LYS A 16 -3.26 -2.22 6.00
CA LYS A 16 -3.39 -1.88 7.41
C LYS A 16 -3.10 -3.09 8.31
N ASN A 17 -3.67 -4.23 7.97
CA ASN A 17 -3.48 -5.44 8.78
C ASN A 17 -2.03 -5.90 8.77
N SER A 18 -1.35 -5.78 7.63
CA SER A 18 0.06 -6.13 7.54
C SER A 18 0.91 -5.19 8.40
N LEU A 19 0.59 -3.91 8.40
CA LEU A 19 1.30 -2.93 9.22
C LEU A 19 1.05 -3.16 10.71
N ASP A 20 -0.18 -3.48 11.09
CA ASP A 20 -0.53 -3.80 12.48
C ASP A 20 0.23 -5.03 12.96
N LEU A 21 0.38 -6.03 12.09
CA LEU A 21 1.16 -7.23 12.43
C LEU A 21 2.64 -6.91 12.59
N ALA A 22 3.17 -6.02 11.75
CA ALA A 22 4.56 -5.60 11.87
C ALA A 22 4.80 -4.94 13.22
N LEU A 23 3.88 -4.08 13.64
CA LEU A 23 3.97 -3.43 14.94
C LEU A 23 3.88 -4.45 16.08
N LYS A 24 2.93 -5.38 15.98
CA LYS A 24 2.73 -6.40 17.00
C LYS A 24 3.97 -7.27 17.20
N HIS A 25 4.69 -7.55 16.13
CA HIS A 25 5.86 -8.43 16.16
C HIS A 25 7.18 -7.68 16.19
N ASP A 26 7.14 -6.37 16.41
CA ASP A 26 8.34 -5.53 16.50
C ASP A 26 9.20 -5.62 15.25
N ILE A 27 8.55 -5.63 14.08
CA ILE A 27 9.22 -5.64 12.78
C ILE A 27 9.40 -4.20 12.33
N HIS A 28 10.58 -3.85 11.85
CA HIS A 28 10.91 -2.49 11.47
C HIS A 28 11.17 -2.31 9.98
N SER A 29 10.85 -3.29 9.18
CA SER A 29 10.99 -3.22 7.73
C SER A 29 9.97 -4.15 7.10
N ILE A 30 9.23 -3.66 6.11
CA ILE A 30 8.22 -4.47 5.44
C ILE A 30 8.21 -4.12 3.96
N ALA A 31 8.11 -5.15 3.11
CA ALA A 31 8.03 -4.98 1.68
C ALA A 31 6.65 -5.41 1.19
N PHE A 32 6.01 -4.55 0.42
CA PHE A 32 4.74 -4.86 -0.21
C PHE A 32 4.93 -5.01 -1.71
N PRO A 33 4.48 -6.11 -2.30
CA PRO A 33 4.41 -6.17 -3.76
C PRO A 33 3.34 -5.20 -4.25
N ALA A 34 3.55 -4.63 -5.42
CA ALA A 34 2.53 -3.80 -6.05
C ALA A 34 1.44 -4.72 -6.56
N ILE A 35 0.41 -4.90 -5.72
CA ILE A 35 -0.66 -5.84 -5.96
C ILE A 35 -1.90 -5.14 -6.46
N SER A 36 -2.85 -5.93 -6.89
CA SER A 36 -4.25 -5.57 -7.08
C SER A 36 -4.73 -5.37 -8.49
N THR A 37 -3.89 -4.92 -9.41
CA THR A 37 -4.37 -4.62 -10.76
C THR A 37 -4.86 -5.88 -11.47
N GLY A 38 -4.24 -7.04 -11.19
CA GLY A 38 -4.66 -8.30 -11.80
C GLY A 38 -5.73 -9.01 -11.01
N VAL A 39 -5.57 -9.10 -9.69
CA VAL A 39 -6.45 -9.90 -8.83
C VAL A 39 -7.83 -9.29 -8.68
N TYR A 40 -7.87 -7.97 -8.50
CA TYR A 40 -9.12 -7.27 -8.22
C TYR A 40 -9.59 -6.41 -9.38
N HIS A 41 -8.92 -6.47 -10.51
CA HIS A 41 -9.23 -5.62 -11.67
C HIS A 41 -9.22 -4.14 -11.32
N TYR A 42 -8.35 -3.78 -10.41
CA TYR A 42 -8.24 -2.41 -9.95
C TYR A 42 -7.42 -1.58 -10.95
N PRO A 43 -7.86 -0.36 -11.25
CA PRO A 43 -7.01 0.54 -12.02
C PRO A 43 -5.72 0.82 -11.25
N LEU A 44 -4.61 0.80 -11.95
CA LEU A 44 -3.30 0.96 -11.32
C LEU A 44 -3.22 2.24 -10.50
N GLU A 45 -3.72 3.34 -11.03
CA GLU A 45 -3.66 4.62 -10.33
C GLU A 45 -4.43 4.58 -9.01
N GLU A 46 -5.64 4.03 -9.02
CA GLU A 46 -6.45 3.96 -7.81
C GLU A 46 -5.83 3.03 -6.78
N ALA A 47 -5.29 1.91 -7.22
CA ALA A 47 -4.63 0.97 -6.33
C ALA A 47 -3.41 1.61 -5.67
N THR A 48 -2.64 2.37 -6.45
CA THR A 48 -1.46 3.06 -5.93
C THR A 48 -1.85 4.11 -4.90
N LYS A 49 -2.89 4.88 -5.17
CA LYS A 49 -3.38 5.88 -4.22
C LYS A 49 -3.80 5.25 -2.90
N ILE A 50 -4.53 4.14 -2.97
CA ILE A 50 -4.99 3.44 -1.77
C ILE A 50 -3.82 2.93 -0.96
N ALA A 51 -2.85 2.30 -1.63
CA ALA A 51 -1.67 1.77 -0.96
C ALA A 51 -0.91 2.87 -0.23
N ILE A 52 -0.60 3.95 -0.94
CA ILE A 52 0.21 5.02 -0.38
C ILE A 52 -0.55 5.77 0.73
N SER A 53 -1.83 6.08 0.51
CA SER A 53 -2.59 6.81 1.52
C SER A 53 -2.81 5.98 2.77
N THR A 54 -3.04 4.68 2.63
CA THR A 54 -3.23 3.80 3.78
C THR A 54 -1.95 3.71 4.62
N VAL A 55 -0.81 3.50 3.95
CA VAL A 55 0.47 3.43 4.63
C VAL A 55 0.81 4.75 5.29
N GLN A 56 0.60 5.86 4.59
CA GLN A 56 0.90 7.19 5.11
C GLN A 56 0.07 7.50 6.36
N THR A 57 -1.23 7.19 6.30
CA THR A 57 -2.12 7.40 7.44
C THR A 57 -1.67 6.57 8.64
N TRP A 58 -1.31 5.31 8.38
CA TRP A 58 -0.84 4.43 9.44
C TRP A 58 0.43 4.98 10.10
N LEU A 59 1.38 5.41 9.29
CA LEU A 59 2.64 5.97 9.82
C LEU A 59 2.39 7.25 10.61
N ASP A 60 1.45 8.08 10.18
CA ASP A 60 1.09 9.30 10.88
C ASP A 60 0.47 9.01 12.25
N MET A 61 -0.25 7.91 12.36
CA MET A 61 -0.85 7.49 13.62
C MET A 61 0.12 6.77 14.54
N HIS A 62 1.29 6.38 14.02
CA HIS A 62 2.30 5.63 14.78
C HIS A 62 3.67 6.29 14.65
N LYS A 63 3.72 7.60 14.85
CA LYS A 63 4.95 8.38 14.63
C LYS A 63 6.13 7.93 15.46
N ASP A 64 5.87 7.34 16.62
CA ASP A 64 6.93 6.87 17.49
C ASP A 64 7.49 5.52 17.09
N TYR A 65 6.84 4.85 16.14
CA TYR A 65 7.29 3.55 15.67
C TYR A 65 8.03 3.69 14.36
N LYS A 66 9.27 3.24 14.33
CA LYS A 66 10.08 3.34 13.13
C LYS A 66 9.89 2.11 12.25
N LEU A 67 9.33 2.32 11.06
CA LEU A 67 9.05 1.24 10.13
C LEU A 67 9.41 1.68 8.72
N ASP A 68 10.30 0.93 8.08
CA ASP A 68 10.68 1.17 6.70
C ASP A 68 9.74 0.42 5.77
N ILE A 69 9.14 1.14 4.85
CA ILE A 69 8.17 0.57 3.90
C ILE A 69 8.81 0.54 2.51
N ILE A 70 8.75 -0.64 1.89
CA ILE A 70 9.29 -0.85 0.55
C ILE A 70 8.16 -1.33 -0.34
N PHE A 71 7.96 -0.67 -1.49
CA PHE A 71 7.01 -1.13 -2.49
C PHE A 71 7.79 -1.78 -3.63
N SER A 72 7.57 -3.08 -3.83
CA SER A 72 8.18 -3.83 -4.93
C SER A 72 7.36 -3.68 -6.18
N CYS A 73 7.93 -3.14 -7.24
CA CYS A 73 7.26 -2.95 -8.51
C CYS A 73 7.86 -3.85 -9.55
N PHE A 74 7.00 -4.55 -10.30
CA PHE A 74 7.47 -5.56 -11.26
C PHE A 74 7.73 -5.00 -12.65
N ASP A 75 7.19 -3.84 -12.96
CA ASP A 75 7.41 -3.23 -14.26
C ASP A 75 7.62 -1.72 -14.11
N GLU A 76 8.07 -1.12 -15.19
CA GLU A 76 8.39 0.29 -15.21
C GLU A 76 7.17 1.17 -15.02
N LYS A 77 6.05 0.77 -15.60
CA LYS A 77 4.81 1.52 -15.48
C LYS A 77 4.35 1.63 -14.03
N THR A 78 4.39 0.54 -13.30
CA THR A 78 4.02 0.51 -11.89
C THR A 78 5.02 1.31 -11.05
N TYR A 79 6.29 1.14 -11.33
CA TYR A 79 7.34 1.89 -10.64
C TYR A 79 7.14 3.39 -10.81
N ASN A 80 6.88 3.84 -12.03
CA ASN A 80 6.68 5.26 -12.31
C ASN A 80 5.45 5.81 -11.60
N MET A 81 4.39 5.01 -11.52
CA MET A 81 3.17 5.42 -10.85
C MET A 81 3.41 5.63 -9.34
N TYR A 82 4.09 4.69 -8.69
CA TYR A 82 4.42 4.82 -7.27
C TYR A 82 5.35 6.00 -7.03
N GLN A 83 6.33 6.18 -7.90
CA GLN A 83 7.27 7.28 -7.80
C GLN A 83 6.53 8.62 -7.83
N GLN A 84 5.60 8.75 -8.76
CA GLN A 84 4.81 9.97 -8.93
C GLN A 84 4.06 10.34 -7.65
N TYR A 85 3.43 9.38 -7.01
CA TYR A 85 2.64 9.65 -5.80
C TYR A 85 3.49 9.78 -4.55
N LEU A 86 4.61 9.11 -4.49
CA LEU A 86 5.50 9.22 -3.33
C LEU A 86 6.25 10.55 -3.30
N GLU A 87 6.50 11.14 -4.46
CA GLU A 87 7.20 12.41 -4.57
C GLU A 87 6.28 13.62 -4.50
N ALA A 88 5.00 13.40 -4.59
CA ALA A 88 4.03 14.48 -4.61
C ALA A 88 3.92 15.19 -3.27
#